data_b2ab674baab9de98a951f35ee4aa3fc9
#
_entry.id   b2ab674baab9de98a951f35ee4aa3fc9
#
_cell.length_a   1.000
_cell.length_b   1.000
_cell.length_c   1.000
_cell.angle_alpha   90.00
_cell.angle_beta   90.00
_cell.angle_gamma   90.00
#
_symmetry.space_group_name_H-M   'P 1'
#
loop_
_entity.id
_entity.type
_entity.pdbx_description
1 polymer ?
#
loop_
_entity_poly.entity_id
_entity_poly.type
_entity_poly.pdbx_seq_one_letter_code
_entity_poly.pdbx_strand_id
1 'polypeptide(L)'
;MADSTKFVQTITDGYTSKGDYIVLGAALLNGVPQKEALVKLPLKTLNRHGLIAGATGTGKTITLQVIAENMCAKGIPVLLMDLKGDLSGIAKAGITNPKIEERHAALGIPFVSNGSSVEFLTLSKENGAKLRATVSEFGPVLFSKVLNLNDT
;
A
#
# COMPACT_ATOMS: atom_id res chain seq x y z
N MET A 1 17.61 0.46 28.99
CA MET A 1 18.48 0.89 27.88
C MET A 1 19.02 -0.29 27.06
N ALA A 2 19.60 -1.35 27.66
CA ALA A 2 20.10 -2.52 26.92
C ALA A 2 19.02 -3.23 26.05
N ASP A 3 17.77 -3.26 26.50
CA ASP A 3 16.65 -3.91 25.82
C ASP A 3 16.24 -3.14 24.54
N SER A 4 16.23 -1.80 24.59
CA SER A 4 15.92 -0.96 23.42
C SER A 4 16.98 -1.09 22.32
N THR A 5 18.26 -1.08 22.66
CA THR A 5 19.36 -1.21 21.69
C THR A 5 19.31 -2.58 20.99
N LYS A 6 19.09 -3.65 21.76
CA LYS A 6 18.95 -5.00 21.20
C LYS A 6 17.71 -5.13 20.30
N PHE A 7 16.59 -4.52 20.68
CA PHE A 7 15.38 -4.50 19.87
C PHE A 7 15.62 -3.79 18.53
N VAL A 8 16.17 -2.56 18.57
CA VAL A 8 16.50 -1.79 17.35
C VAL A 8 17.42 -2.58 16.44
N GLN A 9 18.49 -3.19 17.00
CA GLN A 9 19.42 -4.01 16.22
C GLN A 9 18.69 -5.20 15.56
N THR A 10 17.87 -5.93 16.31
CA THR A 10 17.11 -7.09 15.79
C THR A 10 16.21 -6.69 14.62
N ILE A 11 15.49 -5.57 14.74
CA ILE A 11 14.60 -5.07 13.66
C ILE A 11 15.45 -4.63 12.46
N THR A 12 16.50 -3.86 12.70
CA THR A 12 17.39 -3.39 11.63
C THR A 12 18.00 -4.56 10.85
N ASP A 13 18.49 -5.56 11.52
CA ASP A 13 19.07 -6.75 10.88
C ASP A 13 18.01 -7.56 10.11
N GLY A 14 16.83 -7.72 10.70
CA GLY A 14 15.72 -8.46 10.09
C GLY A 14 15.12 -7.78 8.85
N TYR A 15 15.18 -6.45 8.79
CA TYR A 15 14.65 -5.66 7.66
C TYR A 15 15.74 -5.01 6.80
N THR A 16 17.00 -5.45 6.93
CA THR A 16 18.07 -5.04 6.03
C THR A 16 17.89 -5.69 4.67
N SER A 17 17.92 -4.89 3.60
CA SER A 17 17.77 -5.34 2.22
C SER A 17 18.92 -4.86 1.36
N LYS A 18 19.42 -5.76 0.50
CA LYS A 18 20.26 -5.37 -0.63
C LYS A 18 19.37 -4.88 -1.76
N GLY A 19 19.59 -3.67 -2.24
CA GLY A 19 18.81 -3.03 -3.30
C GLY A 19 17.68 -2.15 -2.78
N ASP A 20 16.80 -1.71 -3.69
CA ASP A 20 15.73 -0.78 -3.41
C ASP A 20 14.64 -1.37 -2.51
N TYR A 21 14.07 -0.51 -1.68
CA TYR A 21 13.00 -0.85 -0.74
C TYR A 21 12.02 0.33 -0.59
N ILE A 22 10.85 0.04 -0.06
CA ILE A 22 9.92 1.02 0.47
C ILE A 22 9.88 0.93 2.00
N VAL A 23 9.54 2.03 2.67
CA VAL A 23 9.41 2.09 4.13
C VAL A 23 7.94 2.04 4.51
N LEU A 24 7.55 1.08 5.33
CA LEU A 24 6.18 0.95 5.83
C LEU A 24 5.94 1.74 7.11
N GLY A 25 6.98 2.00 7.88
CA GLY A 25 6.92 2.69 9.16
C GLY A 25 8.12 2.40 10.05
N ALA A 26 7.99 2.68 11.33
CA ALA A 26 8.97 2.34 12.35
C ALA A 26 8.38 1.33 13.35
N ALA A 27 9.22 0.45 13.88
CA ALA A 27 8.81 -0.52 14.88
C ALA A 27 8.48 0.16 16.21
N LEU A 28 7.56 -0.43 16.97
CA LEU A 28 7.15 0.05 18.28
C LEU A 28 7.74 -0.84 19.38
N LEU A 29 8.38 -0.24 20.37
CA LEU A 29 8.75 -0.91 21.60
C LEU A 29 7.93 -0.31 22.75
N ASN A 30 7.12 -1.12 23.42
CA ASN A 30 6.20 -0.69 24.48
C ASN A 30 5.32 0.52 24.08
N GLY A 31 4.82 0.52 22.85
CA GLY A 31 3.99 1.61 22.30
C GLY A 31 4.75 2.84 21.82
N VAL A 32 6.07 2.89 21.97
CA VAL A 32 6.92 4.00 21.56
C VAL A 32 7.62 3.69 20.24
N PRO A 33 7.47 4.55 19.20
CA PRO A 33 8.18 4.37 17.94
C PRO A 33 9.71 4.45 18.11
N GLN A 34 10.41 3.53 17.48
CA GLN A 34 11.87 3.51 17.43
C GLN A 34 12.33 4.00 16.05
N LYS A 35 12.78 5.25 15.96
CA LYS A 35 13.08 5.94 14.69
C LYS A 35 14.15 5.21 13.85
N GLU A 36 15.09 4.56 14.49
CA GLU A 36 16.16 3.80 13.85
C GLU A 36 15.70 2.41 13.38
N ALA A 37 14.58 1.91 13.92
CA ALA A 37 14.03 0.58 13.62
C ALA A 37 12.98 0.65 12.50
N LEU A 38 13.38 1.05 11.30
CA LEU A 38 12.48 1.16 10.16
C LEU A 38 12.13 -0.21 9.59
N VAL A 39 10.83 -0.41 9.35
CA VAL A 39 10.29 -1.61 8.68
C VAL A 39 10.34 -1.37 7.18
N LYS A 40 11.28 -2.05 6.53
CA LYS A 40 11.58 -1.94 5.09
C LYS A 40 11.04 -3.13 4.34
N LEU A 41 10.38 -2.89 3.22
CA LEU A 41 9.90 -3.93 2.32
C LEU A 41 10.69 -3.86 1.00
N PRO A 42 11.52 -4.88 0.68
CA PRO A 42 12.32 -4.88 -0.53
C PRO A 42 11.47 -4.93 -1.78
N LEU A 43 11.76 -4.10 -2.78
CA LEU A 43 10.99 -4.07 -4.05
C LEU A 43 11.01 -5.42 -4.76
N LYS A 44 12.12 -6.15 -4.70
CA LYS A 44 12.24 -7.49 -5.30
C LYS A 44 11.26 -8.54 -4.76
N THR A 45 10.63 -8.29 -3.60
CA THR A 45 9.65 -9.20 -3.00
C THR A 45 8.21 -8.80 -3.28
N LEU A 46 7.98 -7.61 -3.85
CA LEU A 46 6.64 -7.08 -4.15
C LEU A 46 5.98 -7.73 -5.38
N ASN A 47 6.72 -8.55 -6.12
CA ASN A 47 6.16 -9.41 -7.18
C ASN A 47 5.51 -10.69 -6.63
N ARG A 48 5.38 -10.84 -5.32
CA ARG A 48 4.77 -11.98 -4.64
C ARG A 48 3.46 -11.59 -3.98
N HIS A 49 2.70 -12.60 -3.55
CA HIS A 49 1.47 -12.38 -2.80
C HIS A 49 1.79 -11.85 -1.40
N GLY A 50 0.93 -10.94 -0.92
CA GLY A 50 0.97 -10.41 0.43
C GLY A 50 -0.43 -10.38 1.03
N LEU A 51 -0.51 -10.35 2.35
CA LEU A 51 -1.77 -10.24 3.09
C LEU A 51 -1.67 -9.10 4.10
N ILE A 52 -2.61 -8.15 4.03
CA ILE A 52 -2.80 -7.13 5.06
C ILE A 52 -4.06 -7.50 5.85
N ALA A 53 -3.86 -8.06 7.03
CA ALA A 53 -4.93 -8.53 7.90
C ALA A 53 -5.11 -7.62 9.12
N GLY A 54 -6.36 -7.51 9.60
CA GLY A 54 -6.70 -6.72 10.79
C GLY A 54 -8.21 -6.47 10.88
N ALA A 55 -8.71 -6.10 12.05
CA ALA A 55 -10.10 -5.71 12.26
C ALA A 55 -10.45 -4.41 11.51
N THR A 56 -11.73 -4.06 11.47
CA THR A 56 -12.18 -2.78 10.91
C THR A 56 -11.59 -1.61 11.72
N GLY A 57 -11.13 -0.57 11.02
CA GLY A 57 -10.54 0.62 11.66
C GLY A 57 -9.07 0.49 12.07
N THR A 58 -8.40 -0.64 11.84
CA THR A 58 -6.98 -0.83 12.20
C THR A 58 -5.99 -0.25 11.19
N GLY A 59 -6.45 0.37 10.10
CA GLY A 59 -5.61 1.04 9.12
C GLY A 59 -5.16 0.17 7.95
N LYS A 60 -5.85 -0.95 7.63
CA LYS A 60 -5.52 -1.81 6.48
C LYS A 60 -5.48 -1.02 5.16
N THR A 61 -6.52 -0.24 4.88
CA THR A 61 -6.60 0.59 3.67
C THR A 61 -5.47 1.61 3.61
N ILE A 62 -5.15 2.25 4.73
CA ILE A 62 -4.01 3.20 4.82
C ILE A 62 -2.68 2.49 4.55
N THR A 63 -2.50 1.28 5.08
CA THR A 63 -1.27 0.49 4.78
C THR A 63 -1.15 0.19 3.29
N LEU A 64 -2.26 -0.17 2.63
CA LEU A 64 -2.28 -0.40 1.19
C LEU A 64 -1.95 0.88 0.39
N GLN A 65 -2.52 2.03 0.79
CA GLN A 65 -2.20 3.33 0.20
C GLN A 65 -0.72 3.68 0.37
N VAL A 66 -0.15 3.51 1.57
CA VAL A 66 1.28 3.75 1.82
C VAL A 66 2.17 2.90 0.91
N ILE A 67 1.83 1.62 0.71
CA ILE A 67 2.56 0.75 -0.21
C ILE A 67 2.46 1.29 -1.64
N ALA A 68 1.25 1.60 -2.11
CA ALA A 68 1.00 2.08 -3.46
C ALA A 68 1.72 3.42 -3.73
N GLU A 69 1.62 4.38 -2.83
CA GLU A 69 2.30 5.69 -2.92
C GLU A 69 3.82 5.54 -3.01
N ASN A 70 4.40 4.71 -2.13
CA ASN A 70 5.84 4.46 -2.15
C ASN A 70 6.31 3.76 -3.43
N MET A 71 5.50 2.84 -3.98
CA MET A 71 5.80 2.19 -5.26
C MET A 71 5.71 3.20 -6.42
N CYS A 72 4.65 4.02 -6.45
CA CYS A 72 4.50 5.08 -7.46
C CYS A 72 5.66 6.09 -7.39
N ALA A 73 6.11 6.47 -6.20
CA ALA A 73 7.27 7.34 -6.01
C ALA A 73 8.58 6.73 -6.55
N LYS A 74 8.64 5.40 -6.68
CA LYS A 74 9.74 4.66 -7.32
C LYS A 74 9.52 4.44 -8.83
N GLY A 75 8.48 5.01 -9.42
CA GLY A 75 8.13 4.82 -10.83
C GLY A 75 7.52 3.47 -11.18
N ILE A 76 7.03 2.73 -10.18
CA ILE A 76 6.40 1.42 -10.38
C ILE A 76 4.89 1.62 -10.48
N PRO A 77 4.25 1.24 -11.61
CA PRO A 77 2.80 1.34 -11.75
C PRO A 77 2.09 0.34 -10.82
N VAL A 78 0.98 0.78 -10.24
CA VAL A 78 0.18 -0.02 -9.30
C VAL A 78 -1.27 -0.02 -9.77
N LEU A 79 -1.88 -1.21 -9.85
CA LEU A 79 -3.32 -1.35 -10.06
C LEU A 79 -4.00 -1.64 -8.72
N LEU A 80 -4.94 -0.78 -8.34
CA LEU A 80 -5.75 -0.95 -7.13
C LEU A 80 -7.20 -1.24 -7.51
N MET A 81 -7.78 -2.29 -6.93
CA MET A 81 -9.21 -2.59 -7.05
C MET A 81 -9.94 -2.04 -5.83
N ASP A 82 -10.80 -1.06 -6.05
CA ASP A 82 -11.54 -0.36 -4.99
C ASP A 82 -13.04 -0.69 -5.06
N LEU A 83 -13.48 -1.57 -4.18
CA LEU A 83 -14.89 -1.97 -4.09
C LEU A 83 -15.75 -1.00 -3.27
N LYS A 84 -15.13 -0.15 -2.46
CA LYS A 84 -15.82 0.74 -1.50
C LYS A 84 -15.66 2.22 -1.80
N GLY A 85 -14.73 2.59 -2.70
CA GLY A 85 -14.43 3.98 -3.02
C GLY A 85 -13.56 4.68 -1.98
N ASP A 86 -12.89 3.94 -1.08
CA ASP A 86 -12.07 4.51 0.00
C ASP A 86 -10.58 4.68 -0.36
N LEU A 87 -10.16 4.22 -1.55
CA LEU A 87 -8.81 4.38 -2.06
C LEU A 87 -8.62 5.63 -2.93
N SER A 88 -9.69 6.21 -3.44
CA SER A 88 -9.64 7.31 -4.41
C SER A 88 -8.92 8.57 -3.90
N GLY A 89 -8.81 8.74 -2.58
CA GLY A 89 -8.09 9.84 -1.94
C GLY A 89 -6.60 9.92 -2.31
N ILE A 90 -5.99 8.83 -2.75
CA ILE A 90 -4.57 8.78 -3.15
C ILE A 90 -4.25 9.71 -4.34
N ALA A 91 -5.26 10.10 -5.13
CA ALA A 91 -5.11 11.02 -6.26
C ALA A 91 -4.86 12.48 -5.83
N LYS A 92 -5.14 12.83 -4.58
CA LYS A 92 -4.96 14.20 -4.07
C LYS A 92 -3.80 14.28 -3.11
N ALA A 93 -3.06 15.39 -3.18
CA ALA A 93 -2.05 15.70 -2.19
C ALA A 93 -2.66 15.77 -0.79
N GLY A 94 -2.04 15.09 0.16
CA GLY A 94 -2.47 15.08 1.55
C GLY A 94 -2.33 16.46 2.19
N ILE A 95 -3.26 16.79 3.09
CA ILE A 95 -3.19 18.01 3.90
C ILE A 95 -2.68 17.61 5.27
N THR A 96 -1.63 18.30 5.73
CA THR A 96 -1.09 18.07 7.07
C THR A 96 -1.99 18.68 8.15
N ASN A 97 -1.87 18.15 9.35
CA ASN A 97 -2.44 18.70 10.56
C ASN A 97 -1.50 18.38 11.76
N PRO A 98 -1.69 19.02 12.92
CA PRO A 98 -0.78 18.84 14.06
C PRO A 98 -0.58 17.37 14.49
N LYS A 99 -1.61 16.52 14.38
CA LYS A 99 -1.50 15.08 14.71
C LYS A 99 -0.65 14.32 13.72
N ILE A 100 -0.75 14.67 12.42
CA ILE A 100 0.08 14.06 11.36
C ILE A 100 1.53 14.47 11.56
N GLU A 101 1.79 15.75 11.83
CA GLU A 101 3.13 16.29 12.06
C GLU A 101 3.80 15.64 13.28
N GLU A 102 3.08 15.57 14.41
CA GLU A 102 3.53 14.87 15.61
C GLU A 102 3.88 13.40 15.32
N ARG A 103 3.00 12.70 14.61
CA ARG A 103 3.22 11.30 14.25
C ARG A 103 4.46 11.12 13.36
N HIS A 104 4.62 11.94 12.33
CA HIS A 104 5.77 11.89 11.45
C HIS A 104 7.07 12.24 12.17
N ALA A 105 7.04 13.24 13.08
CA ALA A 105 8.15 13.57 13.96
C ALA A 105 8.52 12.40 14.89
N ALA A 106 7.52 11.70 15.44
CA ALA A 106 7.73 10.52 16.29
C ALA A 106 8.32 9.34 15.53
N LEU A 107 7.94 9.15 14.27
CA LEU A 107 8.45 8.08 13.39
C LEU A 107 9.84 8.38 12.82
N GLY A 108 10.27 9.64 12.80
CA GLY A 108 11.49 10.07 12.08
C GLY A 108 11.37 9.99 10.56
N ILE A 109 10.14 9.93 10.03
CA ILE A 109 9.84 9.86 8.59
C ILE A 109 9.14 11.17 8.21
N PRO A 110 9.70 12.00 7.30
CA PRO A 110 9.09 13.26 6.95
C PRO A 110 7.73 13.06 6.26
N PHE A 111 6.75 13.92 6.59
CA PHE A 111 5.52 13.99 5.81
C PHE A 111 5.81 14.66 4.47
N VAL A 112 5.41 14.01 3.39
CA VAL A 112 5.50 14.56 2.04
C VAL A 112 4.08 14.67 1.50
N SER A 113 3.62 15.91 1.33
CA SER A 113 2.33 16.18 0.68
C SER A 113 2.47 15.99 -0.83
N ASN A 114 2.13 14.82 -1.32
CA ASN A 114 2.20 14.51 -2.74
C ASN A 114 0.92 13.80 -3.18
N GLY A 115 0.40 14.14 -4.35
CA GLY A 115 -0.68 13.41 -5.01
C GLY A 115 -0.09 12.43 -6.01
N SER A 116 -0.57 11.22 -6.03
CA SER A 116 -0.18 10.26 -7.04
C SER A 116 -0.85 10.56 -8.38
N SER A 117 -0.16 10.34 -9.50
CA SER A 117 -0.79 10.35 -10.83
C SER A 117 -1.67 9.11 -10.94
N VAL A 118 -2.99 9.31 -11.01
CA VAL A 118 -3.98 8.23 -10.97
C VAL A 118 -4.89 8.31 -12.17
N GLU A 119 -5.14 7.18 -12.81
CA GLU A 119 -6.22 6.98 -13.76
C GLU A 119 -7.32 6.14 -13.12
N PHE A 120 -8.54 6.67 -13.10
CA PHE A 120 -9.70 5.94 -12.62
C PHE A 120 -10.30 5.10 -13.73
N LEU A 121 -10.33 3.79 -13.51
CA LEU A 121 -10.97 2.82 -14.41
C LEU A 121 -12.31 2.40 -13.81
N THR A 122 -13.35 2.31 -14.65
CA THR A 122 -14.68 1.88 -14.21
C THR A 122 -15.25 0.80 -15.13
N LEU A 123 -15.98 -0.15 -14.54
CA LEU A 123 -16.81 -1.14 -15.22
C LEU A 123 -18.26 -0.69 -15.34
N SER A 124 -18.64 0.40 -14.68
CA SER A 124 -20.00 0.90 -14.55
C SER A 124 -20.24 2.21 -15.33
N LYS A 125 -21.30 2.93 -14.95
CA LYS A 125 -21.62 4.26 -15.48
C LYS A 125 -20.96 5.40 -14.68
N GLU A 126 -20.19 5.08 -13.66
CA GLU A 126 -19.49 6.06 -12.84
C GLU A 126 -18.41 6.80 -13.61
N ASN A 127 -17.92 7.90 -13.02
CA ASN A 127 -16.86 8.70 -13.62
C ASN A 127 -15.54 7.92 -13.67
N GLY A 128 -14.88 7.95 -14.82
CA GLY A 128 -13.60 7.28 -15.06
C GLY A 128 -13.50 6.76 -16.49
N ALA A 129 -12.31 6.34 -16.87
CA ALA A 129 -12.09 5.65 -18.14
C ALA A 129 -12.74 4.26 -18.08
N LYS A 130 -13.55 3.93 -19.08
CA LYS A 130 -14.25 2.64 -19.10
C LYS A 130 -13.29 1.51 -19.41
N LEU A 131 -13.14 0.61 -18.44
CA LEU A 131 -12.43 -0.65 -18.68
C LEU A 131 -13.31 -1.54 -19.58
N ARG A 132 -12.75 -1.91 -20.72
CA ARG A 132 -13.41 -2.80 -21.69
C ARG A 132 -12.47 -3.92 -22.03
N ALA A 133 -13.03 -5.10 -22.25
CA ALA A 133 -12.33 -6.23 -22.79
C ALA A 133 -13.17 -6.86 -23.89
N THR A 134 -12.52 -7.40 -24.90
CA THR A 134 -13.19 -8.18 -25.95
C THR A 134 -13.49 -9.59 -25.44
N VAL A 135 -14.46 -10.26 -26.07
CA VAL A 135 -14.78 -11.67 -25.77
C VAL A 135 -13.54 -12.56 -25.93
N SER A 136 -12.71 -12.27 -26.94
CA SER A 136 -11.49 -13.02 -27.20
C SER A 136 -10.44 -12.89 -26.08
N GLU A 137 -10.33 -11.69 -25.45
CA GLU A 137 -9.42 -11.47 -24.33
C GLU A 137 -9.87 -12.19 -23.07
N PHE A 138 -11.17 -12.29 -22.83
CA PHE A 138 -11.71 -13.07 -21.71
C PHE A 138 -11.42 -14.57 -21.84
N GLY A 139 -11.47 -15.09 -23.05
CA GLY A 139 -11.42 -16.52 -23.30
C GLY A 139 -12.67 -17.26 -22.78
N PRO A 140 -12.89 -18.52 -23.21
CA PRO A 140 -14.13 -19.24 -22.93
C PRO A 140 -14.34 -19.51 -21.44
N VAL A 141 -13.30 -19.87 -20.72
CA VAL A 141 -13.38 -20.23 -19.29
C VAL A 141 -13.76 -19.06 -18.40
N LEU A 142 -13.16 -17.88 -18.62
CA LEU A 142 -13.48 -16.71 -17.82
C LEU A 142 -14.86 -16.15 -18.21
N PHE A 143 -15.18 -16.19 -19.50
CA PHE A 143 -16.45 -15.73 -20.03
C PHE A 143 -17.64 -16.56 -19.52
N SER A 144 -17.50 -17.89 -19.46
CA SER A 144 -18.51 -18.78 -18.89
C SER A 144 -18.75 -18.48 -17.40
N LYS A 145 -17.70 -18.21 -16.63
CA LYS A 145 -17.82 -17.83 -15.21
C LYS A 145 -18.56 -16.50 -15.02
N VAL A 146 -18.26 -15.50 -15.84
CA VAL A 146 -18.93 -14.19 -15.77
C VAL A 146 -20.42 -14.30 -16.11
N LEU A 147 -20.77 -15.15 -17.04
CA LEU A 147 -22.15 -15.40 -17.47
C LEU A 147 -22.88 -16.47 -16.65
N ASN A 148 -22.22 -17.08 -15.64
CA ASN A 148 -22.74 -18.20 -14.86
C ASN A 148 -23.24 -19.35 -15.74
N LEU A 149 -22.52 -19.63 -16.83
CA LEU A 149 -22.81 -20.78 -17.69
C LEU A 149 -22.27 -22.03 -17.00
N ASN A 150 -23.12 -23.06 -16.91
CA ASN A 150 -22.70 -24.36 -16.41
C ASN A 150 -21.81 -25.04 -17.43
N ASP A 151 -20.80 -25.78 -16.97
CA ASP A 151 -20.06 -26.72 -17.78
C ASP A 151 -21.03 -27.86 -18.19
N THR A 152 -21.54 -27.83 -19.39
CA THR A 152 -22.26 -28.98 -20.04
C THR A 152 -21.33 -29.69 -20.96
#